data_92ce3cd6bf8ea7239a32112d2dac982d
#
_entry.id   92ce3cd6bf8ea7239a32112d2dac982d
#
_cell.length_a   1.000
_cell.length_b   1.000
_cell.length_c   1.000
_cell.angle_alpha   90.00
_cell.angle_beta   90.00
_cell.angle_gamma   90.00
#
_symmetry.space_group_name_H-M   'P 1'
#
loop_
_entity.id
_entity.type
_entity.pdbx_description
1 polymer ?
#
loop_
_entity_poly.entity_id
_entity_poly.type
_entity_poly.pdbx_seq_one_letter_code
_entity_poly.pdbx_strand_id
1 'polypeptide(L)'
;IVENEKLIGITTLKDMILNPPHLPLSEIMETKLKTVSPDTNQRVVAETISKYNLLAIPVIDDKGDLLGIVTIDDIVDILLPQSSRKKRRSV
;
A
#
# COMPACT_ATOMS: atom_id res chain seq x y z
N ILE A 1 8.23 -5.31 2.01
CA ILE A 1 9.49 -6.09 2.08
C ILE A 1 10.00 -6.30 0.67
N VAL A 2 11.21 -5.89 0.45
CA VAL A 2 11.81 -5.85 -0.88
C VAL A 2 13.12 -6.63 -0.87
N GLU A 3 13.35 -7.42 -1.91
CA GLU A 3 14.59 -8.15 -2.08
C GLU A 3 15.05 -7.98 -3.52
N ASN A 4 16.27 -7.48 -3.72
CA ASN A 4 16.82 -7.20 -5.05
C ASN A 4 15.86 -6.31 -5.85
N GLU A 5 15.30 -5.29 -5.20
CA GLU A 5 14.34 -4.33 -5.75
C GLU A 5 12.96 -4.91 -6.05
N LYS A 6 12.78 -6.22 -5.88
CA LYS A 6 11.49 -6.87 -6.09
C LYS A 6 10.67 -6.86 -4.81
N LEU A 7 9.39 -6.55 -4.93
CA LEU A 7 8.47 -6.64 -3.81
C LEU A 7 8.15 -8.10 -3.56
N ILE A 8 8.46 -8.60 -2.37
CA ILE A 8 8.23 -10.01 -2.03
C ILE A 8 7.19 -10.21 -0.94
N GLY A 9 6.86 -9.18 -0.19
CA GLY A 9 5.87 -9.35 0.86
C GLY A 9 5.49 -8.04 1.52
N ILE A 10 4.40 -8.09 2.26
CA ILE A 10 3.88 -6.97 3.04
C ILE A 10 3.52 -7.46 4.43
N THR A 11 3.82 -6.66 5.43
CA THR A 11 3.35 -6.91 6.78
C THR A 11 2.79 -5.62 7.36
N THR A 12 1.91 -5.76 8.36
CA THR A 12 1.30 -4.61 9.02
C THR A 12 1.77 -4.55 10.46
N LEU A 13 1.58 -3.40 11.09
CA LEU A 13 1.87 -3.25 12.51
C LEU A 13 1.10 -4.28 13.33
N LYS A 14 -0.17 -4.49 12.97
CA LYS A 14 -1.00 -5.48 13.65
C LYS A 14 -0.36 -6.87 13.59
N ASP A 15 0.07 -7.28 12.42
CA ASP A 15 0.70 -8.59 12.26
C ASP A 15 1.98 -8.71 13.07
N MET A 16 2.75 -7.63 13.13
CA MET A 16 3.98 -7.63 13.91
C MET A 16 3.70 -7.76 15.40
N ILE A 17 2.64 -7.11 15.87
CA ILE A 17 2.27 -7.18 17.30
C ILE A 17 1.74 -8.56 17.67
N LEU A 18 0.98 -9.19 16.79
CA LEU A 18 0.33 -10.46 17.08
C LEU A 18 1.25 -11.66 16.98
N ASN A 19 2.45 -11.48 16.45
CA ASN A 19 3.40 -12.58 16.29
C ASN A 19 4.56 -12.42 17.27
N PRO A 20 5.24 -13.54 17.61
CA PRO A 20 6.40 -13.47 18.52
C PRO A 20 7.46 -12.51 17.98
N PRO A 21 8.07 -11.69 18.86
CA PRO A 21 8.98 -10.65 18.41
C PRO A 21 10.28 -11.16 17.79
N HIS A 22 10.61 -12.39 18.00
CA HIS A 22 11.87 -12.95 17.45
C HIS A 22 11.72 -13.48 16.02
N LEU A 23 10.49 -13.54 15.48
CA LEU A 23 10.28 -14.04 14.12
C LEU A 23 10.75 -13.01 13.09
N PRO A 24 11.48 -13.45 12.07
CA PRO A 24 11.83 -12.53 10.97
C PRO A 24 10.59 -12.13 10.17
N LEU A 25 10.66 -10.99 9.51
CA LEU A 25 9.52 -10.50 8.72
C LEU A 25 9.08 -11.49 7.65
N SER A 26 10.03 -12.25 7.09
CA SER A 26 9.71 -13.24 6.07
C SER A 26 8.75 -14.31 6.56
N GLU A 27 8.72 -14.55 7.88
CA GLU A 27 7.83 -15.56 8.45
C GLU A 27 6.42 -15.05 8.68
N ILE A 28 6.23 -13.73 8.76
CA ILE A 28 4.94 -13.16 9.08
C ILE A 28 4.35 -12.34 7.94
N MET A 29 5.11 -12.09 6.87
CA MET A 29 4.63 -11.26 5.77
C MET A 29 3.61 -11.99 4.93
N GLU A 30 2.71 -11.19 4.34
CA GLU A 30 1.76 -11.69 3.35
C GLU A 30 2.42 -11.66 1.99
N THR A 31 2.35 -12.77 1.26
CA THR A 31 2.96 -12.88 -0.06
C THR A 31 1.96 -12.82 -1.21
N LYS A 32 0.66 -12.95 -0.91
CA LYS A 32 -0.37 -12.78 -1.92
C LYS A 32 -0.75 -11.32 -1.96
N LEU A 33 -0.02 -10.55 -2.75
CA LEU A 33 -0.07 -9.11 -2.69
C LEU A 33 -1.10 -8.52 -3.64
N LYS A 34 -1.76 -7.44 -3.18
CA LYS A 34 -2.57 -6.59 -4.03
C LYS A 34 -1.68 -5.42 -4.43
N THR A 35 -1.37 -5.32 -5.71
CA THR A 35 -0.48 -4.27 -6.22
C THR A 35 -1.14 -3.58 -7.40
N VAL A 36 -0.61 -2.41 -7.75
CA VAL A 36 -1.05 -1.68 -8.94
C VAL A 36 0.18 -1.26 -9.73
N SER A 37 -0.05 -0.87 -10.98
CA SER A 37 1.01 -0.35 -11.82
C SER A 37 0.94 1.17 -11.86
N PRO A 38 1.99 1.86 -12.33
CA PRO A 38 1.94 3.32 -12.48
C PRO A 38 0.82 3.79 -13.39
N ASP A 39 0.36 2.93 -14.29
CA ASP A 39 -0.68 3.29 -15.25
C ASP A 39 -2.08 3.00 -14.75
N THR A 40 -2.23 2.42 -13.56
CA THR A 40 -3.54 2.11 -13.03
C THR A 40 -4.30 3.38 -12.72
N ASN A 41 -5.56 3.44 -13.14
CA ASN A 41 -6.44 4.58 -12.93
C ASN A 41 -6.66 4.80 -11.44
N GLN A 42 -6.70 6.08 -11.02
CA GLN A 42 -6.88 6.43 -9.62
C GLN A 42 -8.15 5.83 -9.00
N ARG A 43 -9.22 5.78 -9.76
CA ARG A 43 -10.47 5.21 -9.27
C ARG A 43 -10.34 3.72 -9.01
N VAL A 44 -9.62 3.02 -9.88
CA VAL A 44 -9.38 1.58 -9.69
C VAL A 44 -8.54 1.36 -8.43
N VAL A 45 -7.56 2.21 -8.19
CA VAL A 45 -6.75 2.12 -6.97
C VAL A 45 -7.63 2.33 -5.75
N ALA A 46 -8.47 3.36 -5.77
CA ALA A 46 -9.37 3.65 -4.66
C ALA A 46 -10.33 2.50 -4.40
N GLU A 47 -10.89 1.92 -5.45
CA GLU A 47 -11.80 0.79 -5.33
C GLU A 47 -11.10 -0.44 -4.75
N THR A 48 -9.86 -0.66 -5.14
CA THR A 48 -9.08 -1.80 -4.64
C THR A 48 -8.80 -1.63 -3.15
N ILE A 49 -8.38 -0.44 -2.76
CA ILE A 49 -8.11 -0.16 -1.35
C ILE A 49 -9.37 -0.33 -0.52
N SER A 50 -10.49 0.17 -1.01
CA SER A 50 -11.76 0.06 -0.32
C SER A 50 -12.24 -1.39 -0.25
N LYS A 51 -12.18 -2.11 -1.36
CA LYS A 51 -12.69 -3.48 -1.44
C LYS A 51 -11.95 -4.41 -0.48
N TYR A 52 -10.64 -4.27 -0.39
CA TYR A 52 -9.81 -5.14 0.43
C TYR A 52 -9.44 -4.53 1.78
N ASN A 53 -10.01 -3.37 2.08
CA ASN A 53 -9.80 -2.69 3.35
C ASN A 53 -8.32 -2.48 3.66
N LEU A 54 -7.60 -2.00 2.68
CA LEU A 54 -6.15 -1.80 2.79
C LEU A 54 -5.82 -0.44 3.38
N LEU A 55 -4.69 -0.33 4.05
CA LEU A 55 -4.16 0.96 4.49
C LEU A 55 -3.26 1.57 3.42
N ALA A 56 -2.69 0.74 2.59
CA ALA A 56 -1.78 1.16 1.54
C ALA A 56 -1.70 0.09 0.48
N ILE A 57 -1.27 0.47 -0.72
CA ILE A 57 -1.09 -0.47 -1.82
C ILE A 57 0.20 -0.14 -2.54
N PRO A 58 1.06 -1.13 -2.80
CA PRO A 58 2.32 -0.88 -3.50
C PRO A 58 2.11 -0.69 -5.00
N VAL A 59 2.95 0.15 -5.56
CA VAL A 59 3.01 0.37 -7.01
C VAL A 59 4.26 -0.32 -7.52
N ILE A 60 4.10 -1.23 -8.45
CA ILE A 60 5.21 -1.98 -9.02
C ILE A 60 5.24 -1.81 -10.54
N ASP A 61 6.41 -2.03 -11.12
CA ASP A 61 6.56 -2.01 -12.58
C ASP A 61 6.36 -3.41 -13.15
N ASP A 62 6.56 -3.55 -14.46
CA ASP A 62 6.38 -4.81 -15.16
C ASP A 62 7.29 -5.92 -14.65
N LYS A 63 8.41 -5.53 -14.06
CA LYS A 63 9.40 -6.47 -13.55
C LYS A 63 9.15 -6.85 -12.10
N GLY A 64 8.17 -6.21 -11.46
CA GLY A 64 7.89 -6.45 -10.06
C GLY A 64 8.69 -5.57 -9.11
N ASP A 65 9.45 -4.61 -9.65
CA ASP A 65 10.22 -3.68 -8.82
C ASP A 65 9.28 -2.68 -8.14
N LEU A 66 9.55 -2.42 -6.88
CA LEU A 66 8.74 -1.47 -6.12
C LEU A 66 9.07 -0.05 -6.53
N LEU A 67 8.09 0.69 -7.01
CA LEU A 67 8.23 2.07 -7.43
C LEU A 67 7.76 3.06 -6.38
N GLY A 68 6.79 2.66 -5.59
CA GLY A 68 6.22 3.54 -4.59
C GLY A 68 5.05 2.89 -3.88
N ILE A 69 4.34 3.68 -3.11
CA ILE A 69 3.22 3.19 -2.34
C ILE A 69 2.12 4.27 -2.33
N VAL A 70 0.87 3.82 -2.45
CA VAL A 70 -0.29 4.71 -2.32
C VAL A 70 -0.96 4.39 -1.00
N THR A 71 -1.15 5.41 -0.18
CA THR A 71 -1.77 5.22 1.13
C THR A 71 -3.23 5.65 1.09
N ILE A 72 -3.99 5.23 2.11
CA ILE A 72 -5.39 5.59 2.21
C ILE A 72 -5.56 7.12 2.31
N ASP A 73 -4.58 7.81 2.89
CA ASP A 73 -4.63 9.26 2.98
C ASP A 73 -4.64 9.91 1.59
N ASP A 74 -3.86 9.37 0.67
CA ASP A 74 -3.83 9.86 -0.71
C ASP A 74 -5.19 9.65 -1.39
N ILE A 75 -5.82 8.51 -1.12
CA ILE A 75 -7.11 8.17 -1.70
C ILE A 75 -8.22 9.06 -1.14
N VAL A 76 -8.14 9.39 0.13
CA VAL A 76 -9.12 10.27 0.75
C VAL A 76 -9.13 11.62 0.04
N ASP A 77 -7.95 12.12 -0.33
CA ASP A 77 -7.85 13.37 -1.09
C ASP A 77 -8.61 13.30 -2.40
N ILE A 78 -8.57 12.16 -3.07
CA ILE A 78 -9.26 11.98 -4.34
C ILE A 78 -10.78 11.96 -4.15
N LEU A 79 -11.24 11.36 -3.06
CA LEU A 79 -12.67 11.16 -2.80
C LEU A 79 -13.36 12.36 -2.18
N LEU A 80 -12.60 13.26 -1.56
CA LEU A 80 -13.17 14.43 -0.89
C LEU A 80 -13.34 15.60 -1.84
N PRO A 81 -14.28 16.53 -1.54
CA PRO A 81 -14.39 17.75 -2.30
C PRO A 81 -13.10 18.55 -2.26
N GLN A 82 -12.88 19.36 -3.29
CA GLN A 82 -11.68 20.17 -3.40
C GLN A 82 -11.44 21.03 -2.17
N SER A 83 -12.48 21.60 -1.62
CA SER A 83 -12.36 22.47 -0.45
C SER A 83 -11.88 21.71 0.80
N SER A 84 -12.19 20.44 0.88
CA SER A 84 -11.74 19.61 2.01
C SER A 84 -10.31 19.14 1.82
N ARG A 85 -9.92 18.92 0.58
CA ARG A 85 -8.61 18.34 0.29
C ARG A 85 -7.44 19.26 0.62
N LYS A 86 -7.64 20.56 0.47
CA LYS A 86 -6.56 21.52 0.65
C LYS A 86 -5.96 21.46 2.05
N LYS A 87 -6.71 20.99 3.02
CA LYS A 87 -6.25 20.98 4.41
C LYS A 87 -5.17 19.96 4.67
N ARG A 88 -5.07 18.99 3.83
CA ARG A 88 -4.12 17.90 4.04
C ARG A 88 -2.67 18.31 3.81
N ARG A 89 -2.46 19.32 3.03
CA ARG A 89 -1.13 19.67 2.54
C ARG A 89 -0.39 20.60 3.44
N SER A 90 -0.36 20.34 4.65
CA SER A 90 0.21 21.27 5.61
C SER A 90 1.70 21.08 5.85
N VAL A 91 2.32 20.19 5.21
CA VAL A 91 3.74 19.97 5.45
C VAL A 91 4.60 21.03 4.84
#